data_e2ec65e6083ceb1d51a9a10a8678f51d
#
_entry.id   e2ec65e6083ceb1d51a9a10a8678f51d
#
_cell.length_a   1.000
_cell.length_b   1.000
_cell.length_c   1.000
_cell.angle_alpha   90.00
_cell.angle_beta   90.00
_cell.angle_gamma   90.00
#
_symmetry.space_group_name_H-M   'P 1'
#
loop_
_entity.id
_entity.type
_entity.pdbx_description
1 polymer ?
#
loop_
_entity_poly.entity_id
_entity_poly.type
_entity_poly.pdbx_seq_one_letter_code
_entity_poly.pdbx_strand_id
1 'polypeptide(L)'
;MAKHLFHLGFLLAIVTLALKAFFMPPRLQVSLKPGECASLDGGVLVLKGFDVPKYSDGRPRQYISDVHVMSAIGGEGVGMEVSHAKISVNHPMRWNGWWLYQSSYDALNESYTVIEAVRDPFLPVAALAGILLVLGSAMMCRGCFSRKSAETAIAGGDSRIFFARIFGVAKFVAATAVVLIPLWIAGRVLLLEELVPALQSPLLVPHVGAYLISYAILIFAAFGIGVRLAAFGFFMMTIALVLGALWGKICWGDWWQYDPKEMWSLATWLSFAACFHFRRNPAVFRWLLRFGAIMIILTLTWVNFSRIFKGLHSYV
;
A
#
# COMPACT_ATOMS: atom_id res chain seq x y z
N MET A 1 -15.84 15.86 15.05
CA MET A 1 -15.83 15.57 13.61
C MET A 1 -14.62 14.74 13.19
N ALA A 2 -13.36 15.21 13.29
CA ALA A 2 -12.15 14.45 12.86
C ALA A 2 -12.07 13.00 13.37
N LYS A 3 -12.23 12.81 14.68
CA LYS A 3 -12.21 11.46 15.28
C LYS A 3 -13.32 10.55 14.77
N HIS A 4 -14.51 11.09 14.58
CA HIS A 4 -15.65 10.31 14.08
C HIS A 4 -15.43 9.85 12.64
N LEU A 5 -14.89 10.73 11.78
CA LEU A 5 -14.51 10.34 10.40
C LEU A 5 -13.45 9.23 10.39
N PHE A 6 -12.43 9.37 11.23
CA PHE A 6 -11.38 8.36 11.34
C PHE A 6 -11.93 7.01 11.82
N HIS A 7 -12.71 6.99 12.92
CA HIS A 7 -13.29 5.76 13.43
C HIS A 7 -14.31 5.15 12.45
N LEU A 8 -15.07 5.97 11.74
CA LEU A 8 -15.98 5.48 10.70
C LEU A 8 -15.22 4.82 9.56
N GLY A 9 -14.14 5.46 9.09
CA GLY A 9 -13.27 4.87 8.06
C GLY A 9 -12.65 3.55 8.52
N PHE A 10 -12.18 3.49 9.77
CA PHE A 10 -11.62 2.27 10.35
C PHE A 10 -12.67 1.16 10.49
N LEU A 11 -13.87 1.48 10.98
CA LEU A 11 -14.97 0.54 11.09
C LEU A 11 -15.38 0.00 9.71
N LEU A 12 -15.52 0.88 8.72
CA LEU A 12 -15.83 0.47 7.35
C LEU A 12 -14.75 -0.44 6.76
N ALA A 13 -13.46 -0.17 7.03
CA ALA A 13 -12.38 -1.04 6.58
C ALA A 13 -12.50 -2.44 7.19
N ILE A 14 -12.71 -2.55 8.51
CA ILE A 14 -12.89 -3.84 9.20
C ILE A 14 -14.13 -4.58 8.66
N VAL A 15 -15.27 -3.88 8.58
CA VAL A 15 -16.52 -4.48 8.07
C VAL A 15 -16.34 -4.95 6.63
N THR A 16 -15.66 -4.16 5.79
CA THR A 16 -15.38 -4.54 4.40
C THR A 16 -14.53 -5.80 4.33
N LEU A 17 -13.45 -5.89 5.12
CA LEU A 17 -12.60 -7.08 5.17
C LEU A 17 -13.38 -8.31 5.65
N ALA A 18 -14.21 -8.15 6.69
CA ALA A 18 -15.06 -9.23 7.19
C ALA A 18 -16.09 -9.68 6.14
N LEU A 19 -16.79 -8.75 5.50
CA LEU A 19 -17.77 -9.07 4.46
C LEU A 19 -17.10 -9.74 3.24
N LYS A 20 -15.91 -9.30 2.85
CA LYS A 20 -15.15 -9.95 1.78
C LYS A 20 -14.81 -11.40 2.12
N ALA A 21 -14.46 -11.70 3.36
CA ALA A 21 -14.14 -13.08 3.78
C ALA A 21 -15.32 -14.05 3.61
N PHE A 22 -16.57 -13.56 3.69
CA PHE A 22 -17.77 -14.40 3.60
C PHE A 22 -18.52 -14.29 2.27
N PHE A 23 -18.45 -13.14 1.61
CA PHE A 23 -19.33 -12.80 0.48
C PHE A 23 -18.58 -12.42 -0.80
N MET A 24 -17.23 -12.50 -0.80
CA MET A 24 -16.47 -12.25 -2.02
C MET A 24 -16.75 -13.34 -3.05
N PRO A 25 -17.14 -12.99 -4.29
CA PRO A 25 -17.26 -13.98 -5.35
C PRO A 25 -15.95 -14.73 -5.57
N PRO A 26 -16.01 -16.01 -5.96
CA PRO A 26 -14.80 -16.78 -6.23
C PRO A 26 -13.98 -16.13 -7.34
N ARG A 27 -12.67 -16.19 -7.21
CA ARG A 27 -11.75 -15.81 -8.26
C ARG A 27 -11.72 -16.88 -9.32
N LEU A 28 -11.81 -16.49 -10.58
CA LEU A 28 -11.71 -17.41 -11.70
C LEU A 28 -10.30 -17.34 -12.26
N GLN A 29 -9.60 -18.46 -12.25
CA GLN A 29 -8.28 -18.58 -12.88
C GLN A 29 -8.40 -19.37 -14.17
N VAL A 30 -7.89 -18.79 -15.24
CA VAL A 30 -7.93 -19.36 -16.58
C VAL A 30 -6.52 -19.43 -17.13
N SER A 31 -6.06 -20.64 -17.44
CA SER A 31 -4.78 -20.87 -18.13
C SER A 31 -5.04 -20.91 -19.62
N LEU A 32 -4.36 -20.06 -20.40
CA LEU A 32 -4.55 -19.94 -21.84
C LEU A 32 -3.21 -19.98 -22.57
N LYS A 33 -3.17 -20.70 -23.67
CA LYS A 33 -2.12 -20.59 -24.70
C LYS A 33 -2.56 -19.58 -25.77
N PRO A 34 -1.62 -18.98 -26.52
CA PRO A 34 -1.96 -18.15 -27.66
C PRO A 34 -2.87 -18.88 -28.63
N GLY A 35 -4.00 -18.27 -28.99
CA GLY A 35 -5.05 -18.84 -29.79
C GLY A 35 -6.16 -19.56 -29.01
N GLU A 36 -5.98 -19.89 -27.75
CA GLU A 36 -7.03 -20.50 -26.93
C GLU A 36 -8.02 -19.47 -26.41
N CYS A 37 -9.21 -19.97 -26.04
CA CYS A 37 -10.28 -19.15 -25.49
C CYS A 37 -10.90 -19.77 -24.23
N ALA A 38 -11.54 -18.94 -23.43
CA ALA A 38 -12.29 -19.34 -22.24
C ALA A 38 -13.57 -18.53 -22.12
N SER A 39 -14.64 -19.18 -21.67
CA SER A 39 -15.89 -18.49 -21.38
C SER A 39 -15.76 -17.64 -20.12
N LEU A 40 -16.20 -16.39 -20.20
CA LEU A 40 -16.36 -15.49 -19.06
C LEU A 40 -17.77 -14.90 -19.13
N ASP A 41 -18.40 -14.66 -17.99
CA ASP A 41 -19.78 -14.20 -17.86
C ASP A 41 -20.14 -13.10 -18.89
N GLY A 42 -20.93 -13.48 -19.89
CA GLY A 42 -21.39 -12.61 -20.99
C GLY A 42 -20.41 -12.46 -22.18
N GLY A 43 -19.31 -13.23 -22.25
CA GLY A 43 -18.38 -13.19 -23.38
C GLY A 43 -17.39 -14.34 -23.39
N VAL A 44 -16.53 -14.32 -24.40
CA VAL A 44 -15.45 -15.28 -24.58
C VAL A 44 -14.12 -14.53 -24.57
N LEU A 45 -13.27 -14.88 -23.63
CA LEU A 45 -11.92 -14.38 -23.52
C LEU A 45 -11.02 -15.13 -24.49
N VAL A 46 -10.31 -14.45 -25.37
CA VAL A 46 -9.38 -15.02 -26.35
C VAL A 46 -7.99 -14.47 -26.10
N LEU A 47 -7.02 -15.33 -25.90
CA LEU A 47 -5.61 -14.92 -25.85
C LEU A 47 -5.03 -14.89 -27.26
N LYS A 48 -4.70 -13.70 -27.77
CA LYS A 48 -4.08 -13.56 -29.10
C LYS A 48 -2.57 -13.76 -29.06
N GLY A 49 -1.93 -13.33 -27.97
CA GLY A 49 -0.48 -13.42 -27.80
C GLY A 49 -0.08 -13.36 -26.34
N PHE A 50 1.05 -13.94 -26.04
CA PHE A 50 1.72 -13.84 -24.74
C PHE A 50 3.20 -13.59 -24.95
N ASP A 51 3.76 -12.61 -24.26
CA ASP A 51 5.15 -12.20 -24.38
C ASP A 51 5.77 -11.95 -23.00
N VAL A 52 7.04 -12.36 -22.83
CA VAL A 52 7.83 -12.18 -21.62
C VAL A 52 9.10 -11.42 -21.96
N PRO A 53 9.03 -10.08 -22.15
CA PRO A 53 10.22 -9.30 -22.37
C PRO A 53 11.16 -9.43 -21.17
N LYS A 54 12.47 -9.61 -21.46
CA LYS A 54 13.52 -9.84 -20.46
C LYS A 54 14.51 -8.69 -20.43
N TYR A 55 15.11 -8.53 -19.29
CA TYR A 55 16.30 -7.71 -19.10
C TYR A 55 17.54 -8.37 -19.70
N SER A 56 18.65 -7.64 -19.76
CA SER A 56 19.94 -8.14 -20.28
C SER A 56 20.50 -9.34 -19.49
N ASP A 57 20.11 -9.45 -18.21
CA ASP A 57 20.50 -10.55 -17.31
C ASP A 57 19.58 -11.78 -17.40
N GLY A 58 18.55 -11.73 -18.27
CA GLY A 58 17.58 -12.82 -18.47
C GLY A 58 16.38 -12.81 -17.53
N ARG A 59 16.35 -11.93 -16.51
CA ARG A 59 15.16 -11.80 -15.63
C ARG A 59 13.99 -11.22 -16.40
N PRO A 60 12.75 -11.67 -16.11
CA PRO A 60 11.56 -11.12 -16.73
C PRO A 60 11.40 -9.62 -16.39
N ARG A 61 11.28 -8.81 -17.42
CA ARG A 61 10.96 -7.39 -17.29
C ARG A 61 9.48 -7.18 -17.07
N GLN A 62 8.65 -7.94 -17.79
CA GLN A 62 7.18 -7.87 -17.69
C GLN A 62 6.57 -9.17 -18.20
N TYR A 63 5.30 -9.39 -17.93
CA TYR A 63 4.45 -10.44 -18.49
C TYR A 63 3.30 -9.76 -19.20
N ILE A 64 3.15 -9.98 -20.51
CA ILE A 64 2.18 -9.24 -21.34
C ILE A 64 1.29 -10.24 -22.04
N SER A 65 0.01 -10.23 -21.71
CA SER A 65 -1.04 -11.03 -22.35
C SER A 65 -1.91 -10.14 -23.24
N ASP A 66 -1.94 -10.40 -24.53
CA ASP A 66 -2.82 -9.71 -25.48
C ASP A 66 -4.18 -10.39 -25.49
N VAL A 67 -5.13 -9.79 -24.77
CA VAL A 67 -6.43 -10.39 -24.46
C VAL A 67 -7.53 -9.64 -25.20
N HIS A 68 -8.35 -10.43 -25.94
CA HIS A 68 -9.52 -9.94 -26.64
C HIS A 68 -10.77 -10.56 -26.02
N VAL A 69 -11.82 -9.78 -25.85
CA VAL A 69 -13.13 -10.26 -25.42
C VAL A 69 -14.07 -10.21 -26.61
N MET A 70 -14.63 -11.37 -26.92
CA MET A 70 -15.59 -11.54 -28.00
C MET A 70 -17.00 -11.67 -27.42
N SER A 71 -18.02 -11.21 -28.13
CA SER A 71 -19.41 -11.45 -27.75
C SER A 71 -19.74 -12.95 -27.85
N ALA A 72 -20.50 -13.47 -26.88
CA ALA A 72 -21.04 -14.82 -26.99
C ALA A 72 -22.20 -14.81 -28.01
N ILE A 73 -22.13 -15.63 -29.06
CA ILE A 73 -23.25 -15.93 -29.95
C ILE A 73 -23.84 -17.25 -29.47
N GLY A 74 -25.16 -17.34 -29.37
CA GLY A 74 -25.90 -18.48 -28.83
C GLY A 74 -25.35 -19.85 -29.31
N GLY A 75 -24.84 -20.63 -28.35
CA GLY A 75 -24.08 -21.85 -28.57
C GLY A 75 -22.57 -21.62 -28.40
N GLU A 76 -21.77 -22.39 -29.11
CA GLU A 76 -20.29 -22.35 -29.01
C GLU A 76 -19.61 -21.32 -29.95
N GLY A 77 -20.38 -20.42 -30.56
CA GLY A 77 -19.88 -19.46 -31.55
C GLY A 77 -19.18 -18.25 -30.92
N VAL A 78 -17.99 -17.92 -31.42
CA VAL A 78 -17.26 -16.69 -31.08
C VAL A 78 -17.77 -15.57 -31.98
N GLY A 79 -18.34 -14.51 -31.38
CA GLY A 79 -18.89 -13.37 -32.08
C GLY A 79 -17.92 -12.28 -32.45
N MET A 80 -18.41 -11.05 -32.50
CA MET A 80 -17.57 -9.88 -32.81
C MET A 80 -16.76 -9.51 -31.58
N GLU A 81 -15.57 -8.94 -31.82
CA GLU A 81 -14.75 -8.34 -30.77
C GLU A 81 -15.48 -7.16 -30.13
N VAL A 82 -15.60 -7.19 -28.81
CA VAL A 82 -16.27 -6.13 -28.02
C VAL A 82 -15.30 -5.33 -27.17
N SER A 83 -14.12 -5.88 -26.86
CA SER A 83 -13.07 -5.18 -26.11
C SER A 83 -11.73 -5.90 -26.27
N HIS A 84 -10.63 -5.18 -26.17
CA HIS A 84 -9.28 -5.76 -26.08
C HIS A 84 -8.36 -4.93 -25.22
N ALA A 85 -7.34 -5.56 -24.64
CA ALA A 85 -6.25 -4.90 -23.95
C ALA A 85 -5.03 -5.81 -23.82
N LYS A 86 -3.86 -5.18 -23.72
CA LYS A 86 -2.64 -5.85 -23.27
C LYS A 86 -2.60 -5.81 -21.74
N ILE A 87 -2.86 -6.95 -21.12
CA ILE A 87 -2.84 -7.11 -19.68
C ILE A 87 -1.40 -7.37 -19.23
N SER A 88 -0.94 -6.66 -18.22
CA SER A 88 0.35 -6.89 -17.57
C SER A 88 0.26 -6.64 -16.07
N VAL A 89 1.31 -6.96 -15.32
CA VAL A 89 1.36 -6.63 -13.90
C VAL A 89 1.24 -5.10 -13.73
N ASN A 90 0.40 -4.64 -12.83
CA ASN A 90 -0.02 -3.25 -12.63
C ASN A 90 -0.95 -2.64 -13.71
N HIS A 91 -1.29 -3.38 -14.77
CA HIS A 91 -2.19 -2.89 -15.83
C HIS A 91 -3.30 -3.94 -16.10
N PRO A 92 -4.21 -4.15 -15.14
CA PRO A 92 -5.34 -5.05 -15.33
C PRO A 92 -6.35 -4.47 -16.32
N MET A 93 -7.05 -5.34 -17.04
CA MET A 93 -8.18 -4.97 -17.88
C MET A 93 -9.47 -4.99 -17.07
N ARG A 94 -10.38 -4.05 -17.35
CA ARG A 94 -11.73 -4.05 -16.79
C ARG A 94 -12.75 -4.38 -17.89
N TRP A 95 -13.60 -5.39 -17.64
CA TRP A 95 -14.66 -5.76 -18.55
C TRP A 95 -15.88 -6.31 -17.80
N ASN A 96 -17.07 -5.81 -18.11
CA ASN A 96 -18.37 -6.25 -17.56
C ASN A 96 -18.39 -6.49 -16.02
N GLY A 97 -17.76 -5.59 -15.26
CA GLY A 97 -17.64 -5.70 -13.81
C GLY A 97 -16.54 -6.65 -13.30
N TRP A 98 -15.85 -7.34 -14.21
CA TRP A 98 -14.65 -8.11 -13.92
C TRP A 98 -13.39 -7.27 -14.07
N TRP A 99 -12.41 -7.59 -13.23
CA TRP A 99 -11.03 -7.16 -13.37
C TRP A 99 -10.20 -8.37 -13.74
N LEU A 100 -9.47 -8.29 -14.86
CA LEU A 100 -8.63 -9.34 -15.39
C LEU A 100 -7.17 -9.00 -15.10
N TYR A 101 -6.51 -9.85 -14.32
CA TYR A 101 -5.13 -9.66 -13.87
C TYR A 101 -4.21 -10.68 -14.52
N GLN A 102 -2.99 -10.26 -14.81
CA GLN A 102 -1.88 -11.15 -15.09
C GLN A 102 -1.45 -11.84 -13.79
N SER A 103 -1.76 -13.11 -13.59
CA SER A 103 -1.54 -13.81 -12.33
C SER A 103 -0.25 -14.63 -12.34
N SER A 104 -0.06 -15.48 -13.36
CA SER A 104 1.09 -16.37 -13.46
C SER A 104 1.33 -16.75 -14.92
N TYR A 105 2.36 -17.55 -15.18
CA TYR A 105 2.68 -18.09 -16.50
C TYR A 105 3.57 -19.33 -16.36
N ASP A 106 3.77 -20.09 -17.46
CA ASP A 106 4.72 -21.17 -17.55
C ASP A 106 6.16 -20.60 -17.58
N ALA A 107 6.83 -20.61 -16.44
CA ALA A 107 8.18 -20.06 -16.30
C ALA A 107 9.27 -20.86 -17.02
N LEU A 108 8.99 -22.12 -17.41
CA LEU A 108 9.97 -23.00 -18.09
C LEU A 108 9.94 -22.82 -19.60
N ASN A 109 8.73 -22.87 -20.20
CA ASN A 109 8.59 -22.89 -21.66
C ASN A 109 7.88 -21.64 -22.20
N GLU A 110 7.36 -20.76 -21.33
CA GLU A 110 6.58 -19.58 -21.69
C GLU A 110 5.37 -19.90 -22.61
N SER A 111 4.84 -21.13 -22.47
CA SER A 111 3.85 -21.70 -23.39
C SER A 111 2.41 -21.29 -23.09
N TYR A 112 2.12 -20.87 -21.86
CA TYR A 112 0.80 -20.40 -21.44
C TYR A 112 0.91 -19.30 -20.38
N THR A 113 -0.15 -18.53 -20.27
CA THR A 113 -0.36 -17.54 -19.23
C THR A 113 -1.57 -17.86 -18.38
N VAL A 114 -1.60 -17.39 -17.14
CA VAL A 114 -2.74 -17.52 -16.24
C VAL A 114 -3.34 -16.14 -16.00
N ILE A 115 -4.57 -15.97 -16.47
CA ILE A 115 -5.37 -14.76 -16.22
C ILE A 115 -6.29 -15.02 -15.03
N GLU A 116 -6.29 -14.14 -14.06
CA GLU A 116 -7.20 -14.17 -12.93
C GLU A 116 -8.30 -13.12 -13.10
N ALA A 117 -9.55 -13.57 -13.15
CA ALA A 117 -10.71 -12.69 -13.19
C ALA A 117 -11.29 -12.51 -11.79
N VAL A 118 -11.42 -11.25 -11.35
CA VAL A 118 -11.89 -10.88 -10.02
C VAL A 118 -13.08 -9.93 -10.15
N ARG A 119 -14.17 -10.24 -9.46
CA ARG A 119 -15.33 -9.33 -9.30
C ARG A 119 -15.37 -8.86 -7.84
N ASP A 120 -15.17 -7.58 -7.60
CA ASP A 120 -15.11 -7.02 -6.25
C ASP A 120 -16.26 -6.03 -6.01
N PRO A 121 -17.40 -6.49 -5.43
CA PRO A 121 -18.53 -5.63 -5.14
C PRO A 121 -18.25 -4.64 -3.98
N PHE A 122 -17.21 -4.90 -3.19
CA PHE A 122 -16.85 -4.07 -2.03
C PHE A 122 -15.86 -2.94 -2.36
N LEU A 123 -15.43 -2.84 -3.63
CA LEU A 123 -14.50 -1.80 -4.10
C LEU A 123 -14.91 -0.37 -3.68
N PRO A 124 -16.17 0.08 -3.83
CA PRO A 124 -16.55 1.45 -3.45
C PRO A 124 -16.47 1.68 -1.93
N VAL A 125 -16.82 0.67 -1.13
CA VAL A 125 -16.79 0.77 0.34
C VAL A 125 -15.36 0.79 0.85
N ALA A 126 -14.47 -0.03 0.28
CA ALA A 126 -13.04 -0.02 0.61
C ALA A 126 -12.39 1.33 0.26
N ALA A 127 -12.70 1.87 -0.90
CA ALA A 127 -12.21 3.19 -1.32
C ALA A 127 -12.71 4.31 -0.37
N LEU A 128 -14.00 4.30 -0.01
CA LEU A 128 -14.57 5.24 0.95
C LEU A 128 -13.89 5.12 2.32
N ALA A 129 -13.65 3.91 2.81
CA ALA A 129 -12.95 3.68 4.07
C ALA A 129 -11.55 4.32 4.04
N GLY A 130 -10.77 4.11 2.98
CA GLY A 130 -9.46 4.74 2.80
C GLY A 130 -9.51 6.26 2.80
N ILE A 131 -10.45 6.85 2.06
CA ILE A 131 -10.67 8.30 2.02
C ILE A 131 -10.96 8.85 3.42
N LEU A 132 -11.88 8.22 4.16
CA LEU A 132 -12.25 8.65 5.51
C LEU A 132 -11.09 8.54 6.51
N LEU A 133 -10.27 7.49 6.41
CA LEU A 133 -9.06 7.34 7.22
C LEU A 133 -8.07 8.47 6.96
N VAL A 134 -7.80 8.79 5.70
CA VAL A 134 -6.87 9.86 5.31
C VAL A 134 -7.43 11.23 5.76
N LEU A 135 -8.68 11.55 5.46
CA LEU A 135 -9.31 12.80 5.85
C LEU A 135 -9.38 12.95 7.38
N GLY A 136 -9.78 11.90 8.08
CA GLY A 136 -9.85 11.90 9.54
C GLY A 136 -8.48 12.12 10.19
N SER A 137 -7.43 11.45 9.71
CA SER A 137 -6.05 11.63 10.20
C SER A 137 -5.49 13.01 9.86
N ALA A 138 -5.77 13.55 8.67
CA ALA A 138 -5.40 14.92 8.28
C ALA A 138 -6.03 15.97 9.21
N MET A 139 -7.32 15.84 9.48
CA MET A 139 -8.03 16.75 10.38
C MET A 139 -7.54 16.62 11.83
N MET A 140 -7.18 15.41 12.29
CA MET A 140 -6.55 15.21 13.60
C MET A 140 -5.18 15.88 13.66
N CYS A 141 -4.38 15.73 12.63
CA CYS A 141 -3.09 16.40 12.49
C CYS A 141 -3.25 17.92 12.53
N ARG A 142 -4.11 18.51 11.69
CA ARG A 142 -4.42 19.95 11.69
C ARG A 142 -4.87 20.45 13.08
N GLY A 143 -5.71 19.68 13.78
CA GLY A 143 -6.15 20.03 15.14
C GLY A 143 -5.00 20.10 16.15
N CYS A 144 -3.93 19.33 15.97
CA CYS A 144 -2.73 19.41 16.82
C CYS A 144 -1.88 20.66 16.53
N PHE A 145 -1.99 21.26 15.33
CA PHE A 145 -1.26 22.47 14.94
C PHE A 145 -2.06 23.77 15.14
N SER A 146 -3.31 23.70 15.60
CA SER A 146 -4.16 24.89 15.84
C SER A 146 -3.57 25.80 16.92
N ARG A 147 -3.74 27.12 16.73
CA ARG A 147 -3.12 28.22 17.49
C ARG A 147 -3.31 28.15 19.03
N LYS A 148 -4.46 27.65 19.51
CA LYS A 148 -4.74 27.49 20.96
C LYS A 148 -3.78 26.53 21.68
N SER A 149 -3.14 25.60 20.95
CA SER A 149 -2.11 24.71 21.53
C SER A 149 -0.72 25.34 21.56
N ALA A 150 -0.50 26.44 20.86
CA ALA A 150 0.79 27.16 20.83
C ALA A 150 0.96 28.13 22.01
N GLU A 151 -0.13 28.77 22.45
CA GLU A 151 -0.11 29.77 23.50
C GLU A 151 0.23 29.20 24.90
N THR A 152 -0.15 27.96 25.17
CA THR A 152 0.19 27.25 26.41
C THR A 152 1.66 26.81 26.48
N ALA A 153 2.40 26.81 25.37
CA ALA A 153 3.80 26.39 25.32
C ALA A 153 4.79 27.58 25.43
N ILE A 154 4.32 28.84 25.29
CA ILE A 154 5.17 30.03 25.20
C ILE A 154 5.33 30.71 26.56
N ALA A 155 4.52 30.38 27.57
CA ALA A 155 4.47 31.05 28.88
C ALA A 155 5.62 30.70 29.88
N GLY A 156 6.63 29.95 29.46
CA GLY A 156 7.79 29.60 30.29
C GLY A 156 9.10 30.10 29.69
N GLY A 157 9.44 31.35 29.93
CA GLY A 157 10.72 31.91 29.55
C GLY A 157 11.87 31.35 30.39
N ASP A 158 12.71 30.48 29.76
CA ASP A 158 13.94 29.99 30.41
C ASP A 158 15.02 29.70 29.33
N SER A 159 16.28 29.98 29.67
CA SER A 159 17.48 29.75 28.85
C SER A 159 17.62 28.31 28.39
N ARG A 160 16.96 27.35 29.04
CA ARG A 160 16.78 25.97 28.58
C ARG A 160 16.11 25.87 27.22
N ILE A 161 15.29 26.87 26.84
CA ILE A 161 14.59 26.93 25.56
C ILE A 161 15.57 27.15 24.38
N PHE A 162 16.64 27.93 24.60
CA PHE A 162 17.65 28.19 23.57
C PHE A 162 18.47 26.93 23.24
N PHE A 163 18.95 26.22 24.25
CA PHE A 163 19.64 24.95 24.06
C PHE A 163 18.69 23.86 23.50
N ALA A 164 17.43 23.82 23.93
CA ALA A 164 16.43 22.93 23.39
C ALA A 164 16.12 23.19 21.88
N ARG A 165 16.20 24.47 21.45
CA ARG A 165 16.05 24.83 20.02
C ARG A 165 17.26 24.40 19.20
N ILE A 166 18.50 24.63 19.66
CA ILE A 166 19.71 24.18 18.94
C ILE A 166 19.75 22.65 18.87
N PHE A 167 19.49 21.96 19.98
CA PHE A 167 19.34 20.51 19.99
C PHE A 167 18.16 20.04 19.12
N GLY A 168 17.07 20.80 19.04
CA GLY A 168 15.93 20.57 18.19
C GLY A 168 16.30 20.64 16.70
N VAL A 169 17.06 21.67 16.31
CA VAL A 169 17.53 21.82 14.90
C VAL A 169 18.53 20.73 14.54
N ALA A 170 19.50 20.42 15.40
CA ALA A 170 20.46 19.35 15.14
C ALA A 170 19.78 17.98 15.02
N LYS A 171 18.79 17.71 15.87
CA LYS A 171 17.96 16.49 15.79
C LYS A 171 17.10 16.50 14.54
N PHE A 172 16.54 17.64 14.12
CA PHE A 172 15.77 17.78 12.90
C PHE A 172 16.64 17.53 11.67
N VAL A 173 17.85 18.09 11.62
CA VAL A 173 18.81 17.84 10.54
C VAL A 173 19.22 16.37 10.50
N ALA A 174 19.50 15.75 11.65
CA ALA A 174 19.82 14.32 11.72
C ALA A 174 18.63 13.44 11.27
N ALA A 175 17.40 13.77 11.70
CA ALA A 175 16.20 13.05 11.26
C ALA A 175 15.93 13.25 9.76
N THR A 176 16.14 14.46 9.25
CA THR A 176 16.03 14.75 7.82
C THR A 176 17.07 13.96 7.02
N ALA A 177 18.31 13.85 7.51
CA ALA A 177 19.36 13.04 6.91
C ALA A 177 19.00 11.54 6.93
N VAL A 178 18.47 11.04 8.04
CA VAL A 178 17.97 9.64 8.17
C VAL A 178 16.83 9.34 7.19
N VAL A 179 16.08 10.35 6.74
CA VAL A 179 15.02 10.20 5.73
C VAL A 179 15.58 10.39 4.32
N LEU A 180 16.33 11.47 4.12
CA LEU A 180 16.79 11.84 2.77
C LEU A 180 17.86 10.87 2.24
N ILE A 181 18.71 10.32 3.11
CA ILE A 181 19.74 9.36 2.70
C ILE A 181 19.10 8.07 2.17
N PRO A 182 18.19 7.40 2.89
CA PRO A 182 17.48 6.24 2.34
C PRO A 182 16.62 6.58 1.11
N LEU A 183 15.97 7.75 1.06
CA LEU A 183 15.23 8.20 -0.13
C LEU A 183 16.15 8.43 -1.32
N TRP A 184 17.32 9.02 -1.10
CA TRP A 184 18.33 9.20 -2.13
C TRP A 184 18.90 7.86 -2.59
N ILE A 185 19.23 6.94 -1.66
CA ILE A 185 19.67 5.58 -1.97
C ILE A 185 18.57 4.82 -2.71
N ALA A 186 17.33 4.85 -2.21
CA ALA A 186 16.19 4.22 -2.86
C ALA A 186 15.94 4.80 -4.26
N GLY A 187 16.04 6.12 -4.41
CA GLY A 187 15.94 6.77 -5.72
C GLY A 187 17.06 6.35 -6.67
N ARG A 188 18.28 6.20 -6.17
CA ARG A 188 19.42 5.69 -6.97
C ARG A 188 19.23 4.22 -7.37
N VAL A 189 18.81 3.40 -6.42
CA VAL A 189 18.51 1.97 -6.67
C VAL A 189 17.34 1.84 -7.65
N LEU A 190 16.25 2.59 -7.45
CA LEU A 190 15.08 2.57 -8.33
C LEU A 190 15.36 3.11 -9.74
N LEU A 191 16.34 4.01 -9.89
CA LEU A 191 16.72 4.58 -11.20
C LEU A 191 17.79 3.75 -11.92
N LEU A 192 18.53 2.89 -11.21
CA LEU A 192 19.66 2.14 -11.76
C LEU A 192 19.41 0.63 -11.84
N GLU A 193 18.46 0.10 -11.07
CA GLU A 193 18.14 -1.31 -11.09
C GLU A 193 16.93 -1.62 -11.96
N GLU A 194 17.03 -2.72 -12.67
CA GLU A 194 15.96 -3.34 -13.45
C GLU A 194 14.91 -3.92 -12.49
N LEU A 195 13.80 -3.20 -12.34
CA LEU A 195 12.74 -3.53 -11.39
C LEU A 195 11.94 -4.76 -11.82
N VAL A 196 11.64 -5.65 -10.88
CA VAL A 196 10.66 -6.72 -11.10
C VAL A 196 9.29 -6.15 -11.46
N PRO A 197 8.45 -6.88 -12.23
CA PRO A 197 7.18 -6.37 -12.77
C PRO A 197 6.28 -5.69 -11.74
N ALA A 198 6.13 -6.26 -10.54
CA ALA A 198 5.27 -5.70 -9.49
C ALA A 198 5.73 -4.31 -9.01
N LEU A 199 7.04 -4.05 -8.98
CA LEU A 199 7.60 -2.76 -8.55
C LEU A 199 7.51 -1.66 -9.64
N GLN A 200 7.18 -2.01 -10.88
CA GLN A 200 6.95 -1.06 -11.97
C GLN A 200 5.58 -0.37 -11.85
N SER A 201 5.34 0.29 -10.74
CA SER A 201 4.07 0.97 -10.45
C SER A 201 4.31 2.44 -10.12
N PRO A 202 3.47 3.37 -10.63
CA PRO A 202 3.55 4.78 -10.23
C PRO A 202 3.26 5.00 -8.75
N LEU A 203 2.65 4.01 -8.07
CA LEU A 203 2.37 4.06 -6.64
C LEU A 203 3.56 3.68 -5.77
N LEU A 204 4.61 3.03 -6.33
CA LEU A 204 5.78 2.61 -5.56
C LEU A 204 6.44 3.76 -4.83
N VAL A 205 6.81 4.82 -5.55
CA VAL A 205 7.54 5.96 -4.99
C VAL A 205 6.72 6.70 -3.93
N PRO A 206 5.46 7.11 -4.17
CA PRO A 206 4.67 7.80 -3.15
C PRO A 206 4.34 6.92 -1.94
N HIS A 207 4.10 5.60 -2.14
CA HIS A 207 3.85 4.66 -1.04
C HIS A 207 5.08 4.51 -0.14
N VAL A 208 6.22 4.13 -0.71
CA VAL A 208 7.46 3.91 0.03
C VAL A 208 7.97 5.22 0.63
N GLY A 209 7.92 6.32 -0.12
CA GLY A 209 8.30 7.65 0.35
C GLY A 209 7.50 8.11 1.56
N ALA A 210 6.17 7.94 1.52
CA ALA A 210 5.30 8.27 2.65
C ALA A 210 5.61 7.42 3.89
N TYR A 211 5.93 6.12 3.75
CA TYR A 211 6.37 5.30 4.87
C TYR A 211 7.71 5.76 5.45
N LEU A 212 8.71 6.00 4.60
CA LEU A 212 10.04 6.44 5.07
C LEU A 212 9.96 7.78 5.83
N ILE A 213 9.22 8.75 5.28
CA ILE A 213 8.97 10.04 5.95
C ILE A 213 8.25 9.82 7.28
N SER A 214 7.19 9.00 7.29
CA SER A 214 6.45 8.67 8.49
C SER A 214 7.34 8.04 9.56
N TYR A 215 8.08 7.01 9.21
CA TYR A 215 8.92 6.25 10.12
C TYR A 215 9.99 7.12 10.77
N ALA A 216 10.68 7.95 9.98
CA ALA A 216 11.65 8.88 10.53
C ALA A 216 11.03 9.86 11.50
N ILE A 217 9.89 10.46 11.16
CA ILE A 217 9.19 11.42 12.01
C ILE A 217 8.69 10.74 13.29
N LEU A 218 8.16 9.53 13.23
CA LEU A 218 7.62 8.81 14.39
C LEU A 218 8.72 8.29 15.32
N ILE A 219 9.82 7.78 14.78
CA ILE A 219 11.01 7.42 15.56
C ILE A 219 11.51 8.67 16.28
N PHE A 220 11.62 9.81 15.57
CA PHE A 220 12.05 11.06 16.17
C PHE A 220 11.08 11.57 17.26
N ALA A 221 9.77 11.45 17.05
CA ALA A 221 8.75 11.79 18.03
C ALA A 221 8.87 10.93 19.31
N ALA A 222 9.32 9.68 19.21
CA ALA A 222 9.52 8.78 20.35
C ALA A 222 10.62 9.25 21.32
N PHE A 223 11.55 10.10 20.85
CA PHE A 223 12.55 10.76 21.69
C PHE A 223 12.04 12.01 22.43
N GLY A 224 10.75 12.30 22.40
CA GLY A 224 10.11 13.28 23.27
C GLY A 224 9.75 14.63 22.65
N ILE A 225 9.66 14.73 21.32
CA ILE A 225 9.46 16.00 20.60
C ILE A 225 7.97 16.34 20.33
N GLY A 226 7.06 15.68 21.00
CA GLY A 226 5.69 16.20 21.13
C GLY A 226 4.65 15.62 20.17
N VAL A 227 3.40 15.78 20.62
CA VAL A 227 2.17 15.29 19.98
C VAL A 227 2.00 15.74 18.53
N ARG A 228 2.48 16.94 18.16
CA ARG A 228 2.31 17.49 16.81
C ARG A 228 3.07 16.67 15.78
N LEU A 229 4.31 16.35 16.09
CA LEU A 229 5.17 15.57 15.21
C LEU A 229 4.66 14.15 15.07
N ALA A 230 4.22 13.54 16.19
CA ALA A 230 3.59 12.23 16.17
C ALA A 230 2.29 12.23 15.31
N ALA A 231 1.48 13.29 15.39
CA ALA A 231 0.26 13.39 14.59
C ALA A 231 0.56 13.51 13.09
N PHE A 232 1.59 14.26 12.71
CA PHE A 232 2.01 14.38 11.31
C PHE A 232 2.60 13.06 10.79
N GLY A 233 3.47 12.43 11.56
CA GLY A 233 4.03 11.11 11.19
C GLY A 233 2.93 10.05 11.03
N PHE A 234 1.94 10.02 11.92
CA PHE A 234 0.81 9.11 11.82
C PHE A 234 -0.08 9.40 10.60
N PHE A 235 -0.29 10.67 10.26
CA PHE A 235 -1.00 11.06 9.05
C PHE A 235 -0.29 10.55 7.80
N MET A 236 1.04 10.73 7.70
CA MET A 236 1.85 10.21 6.60
C MET A 236 1.81 8.67 6.53
N MET A 237 1.84 7.98 7.68
CA MET A 237 1.69 6.53 7.74
C MET A 237 0.33 6.05 7.24
N THR A 238 -0.74 6.81 7.55
CA THR A 238 -2.09 6.50 7.06
C THR A 238 -2.19 6.64 5.55
N ILE A 239 -1.58 7.69 4.97
CA ILE A 239 -1.47 7.84 3.51
C ILE A 239 -0.72 6.64 2.92
N ALA A 240 0.43 6.29 3.49
CA ALA A 240 1.24 5.18 3.02
C ALA A 240 0.46 3.86 3.02
N LEU A 241 -0.25 3.56 4.12
CA LEU A 241 -1.06 2.35 4.25
C LEU A 241 -2.14 2.27 3.16
N VAL A 242 -2.87 3.36 2.93
CA VAL A 242 -3.93 3.43 1.91
C VAL A 242 -3.36 3.32 0.49
N LEU A 243 -2.21 3.95 0.21
CA LEU A 243 -1.53 3.81 -1.08
C LEU A 243 -1.05 2.38 -1.33
N GLY A 244 -0.55 1.69 -0.30
CA GLY A 244 -0.16 0.28 -0.39
C GLY A 244 -1.34 -0.63 -0.67
N ALA A 245 -2.45 -0.43 0.02
CA ALA A 245 -3.69 -1.17 -0.23
C ALA A 245 -4.21 -0.95 -1.66
N LEU A 246 -4.17 0.30 -2.17
CA LEU A 246 -4.53 0.61 -3.54
C LEU A 246 -3.59 -0.06 -4.55
N TRP A 247 -2.29 -0.06 -4.27
CA TRP A 247 -1.32 -0.75 -5.11
C TRP A 247 -1.55 -2.26 -5.13
N GLY A 248 -1.79 -2.89 -3.98
CA GLY A 248 -2.18 -4.30 -3.89
C GLY A 248 -3.42 -4.62 -4.74
N LYS A 249 -4.43 -3.73 -4.70
CA LYS A 249 -5.63 -3.86 -5.54
C LYS A 249 -5.33 -3.81 -7.03
N ILE A 250 -4.45 -2.92 -7.47
CA ILE A 250 -4.10 -2.78 -8.89
C ILE A 250 -3.20 -3.93 -9.35
N CYS A 251 -2.25 -4.36 -8.52
CA CYS A 251 -1.25 -5.36 -8.87
C CYS A 251 -1.80 -6.80 -8.78
N TRP A 252 -2.53 -7.10 -7.73
CA TRP A 252 -2.92 -8.46 -7.34
C TRP A 252 -4.44 -8.68 -7.18
N GLY A 253 -5.23 -7.66 -7.43
CA GLY A 253 -6.68 -7.79 -7.41
C GLY A 253 -7.33 -7.69 -6.03
N ASP A 254 -6.58 -7.46 -4.95
CA ASP A 254 -7.13 -7.29 -3.62
C ASP A 254 -6.51 -6.11 -2.85
N TRP A 255 -7.31 -5.49 -1.99
CA TRP A 255 -6.88 -4.39 -1.12
C TRP A 255 -5.99 -4.86 0.03
N TRP A 256 -6.13 -6.12 0.43
CA TRP A 256 -5.45 -6.71 1.56
C TRP A 256 -5.33 -8.22 1.36
N GLN A 257 -4.12 -8.73 1.41
CA GLN A 257 -3.83 -10.14 1.12
C GLN A 257 -3.30 -10.92 2.32
N TYR A 258 -3.28 -10.28 3.50
CA TYR A 258 -2.76 -10.87 4.74
C TYR A 258 -1.28 -11.28 4.63
N ASP A 259 -0.55 -10.62 3.74
CA ASP A 259 0.89 -10.79 3.60
C ASP A 259 1.60 -10.36 4.89
N PRO A 260 2.70 -11.01 5.30
CA PRO A 260 3.44 -10.65 6.50
C PRO A 260 3.81 -9.17 6.60
N LYS A 261 4.23 -8.52 5.50
CA LYS A 261 4.54 -7.07 5.51
C LYS A 261 3.30 -6.21 5.75
N GLU A 262 2.17 -6.58 5.18
CA GLU A 262 0.91 -5.90 5.43
C GLU A 262 0.51 -6.01 6.90
N MET A 263 0.58 -7.22 7.47
CA MET A 263 0.20 -7.47 8.87
C MET A 263 1.08 -6.71 9.86
N TRP A 264 2.41 -6.70 9.64
CA TRP A 264 3.32 -5.92 10.47
C TRP A 264 3.16 -4.42 10.30
N SER A 265 2.88 -3.94 9.09
CA SER A 265 2.56 -2.54 8.81
C SER A 265 1.27 -2.11 9.52
N LEU A 266 0.23 -2.96 9.52
CA LEU A 266 -1.01 -2.72 10.26
C LEU A 266 -0.78 -2.70 11.77
N ALA A 267 -0.02 -3.66 12.32
CA ALA A 267 0.30 -3.70 13.74
C ALA A 267 1.08 -2.43 14.18
N THR A 268 2.01 -1.98 13.36
CA THR A 268 2.73 -0.73 13.57
C THR A 268 1.78 0.48 13.56
N TRP A 269 0.91 0.56 12.56
CA TRP A 269 -0.10 1.62 12.44
C TRP A 269 -1.06 1.64 13.64
N LEU A 270 -1.56 0.48 14.08
CA LEU A 270 -2.42 0.35 15.26
C LEU A 270 -1.72 0.80 16.55
N SER A 271 -0.43 0.50 16.69
CA SER A 271 0.38 0.92 17.84
C SER A 271 0.42 2.45 17.96
N PHE A 272 0.61 3.16 16.85
CA PHE A 272 0.57 4.62 16.83
C PHE A 272 -0.85 5.18 16.94
N ALA A 273 -1.87 4.54 16.35
CA ALA A 273 -3.25 4.93 16.53
C ALA A 273 -3.67 4.91 18.01
N ALA A 274 -3.22 3.88 18.75
CA ALA A 274 -3.46 3.77 20.19
C ALA A 274 -2.88 4.96 20.99
N CYS A 275 -1.73 5.53 20.59
CA CYS A 275 -1.13 6.67 21.26
C CYS A 275 -2.12 7.83 21.44
N PHE A 276 -2.95 8.10 20.42
CA PHE A 276 -3.85 9.25 20.42
C PHE A 276 -5.03 9.12 21.38
N HIS A 277 -5.34 7.92 21.84
CA HIS A 277 -6.34 7.69 22.89
C HIS A 277 -5.79 8.08 24.28
N PHE A 278 -4.48 7.95 24.48
CA PHE A 278 -3.80 8.22 25.76
C PHE A 278 -3.06 9.55 25.82
N ARG A 279 -3.27 10.47 24.87
CA ARG A 279 -2.55 11.73 24.79
C ARG A 279 -2.70 12.65 26.01
N ARG A 280 -3.72 12.41 26.88
CA ARG A 280 -3.90 13.13 28.16
C ARG A 280 -3.00 12.58 29.27
N ASN A 281 -2.45 11.39 29.12
CA ASN A 281 -1.49 10.79 30.03
C ASN A 281 -0.09 10.79 29.37
N PRO A 282 0.78 11.75 29.70
CA PRO A 282 2.08 11.89 29.04
C PRO A 282 3.00 10.69 29.19
N ALA A 283 2.89 9.92 30.28
CA ALA A 283 3.72 8.75 30.53
C ALA A 283 3.33 7.60 29.58
N VAL A 284 2.02 7.28 29.54
CA VAL A 284 1.48 6.25 28.66
C VAL A 284 1.68 6.62 27.19
N PHE A 285 1.44 7.89 26.82
CA PHE A 285 1.65 8.39 25.47
C PHE A 285 3.10 8.17 24.99
N ARG A 286 4.10 8.56 25.83
CA ARG A 286 5.52 8.36 25.51
C ARG A 286 5.89 6.87 25.43
N TRP A 287 5.34 6.05 26.30
CA TRP A 287 5.58 4.61 26.28
C TRP A 287 5.07 3.99 24.98
N LEU A 288 3.85 4.32 24.57
CA LEU A 288 3.25 3.84 23.32
C LEU A 288 4.01 4.32 22.09
N LEU A 289 4.49 5.58 22.08
CA LEU A 289 5.35 6.08 20.99
C LEU A 289 6.64 5.27 20.85
N ARG A 290 7.29 4.95 21.97
CA ARG A 290 8.51 4.12 21.98
C ARG A 290 8.22 2.69 21.51
N PHE A 291 7.13 2.12 21.97
CA PHE A 291 6.67 0.82 21.51
C PHE A 291 6.43 0.84 19.99
N GLY A 292 5.71 1.83 19.46
CA GLY A 292 5.52 2.00 18.03
C GLY A 292 6.84 2.15 17.26
N ALA A 293 7.83 2.86 17.81
CA ALA A 293 9.16 2.95 17.19
C ALA A 293 9.87 1.59 17.13
N ILE A 294 9.74 0.75 18.15
CA ILE A 294 10.24 -0.63 18.13
C ILE A 294 9.52 -1.43 17.03
N MET A 295 8.21 -1.27 16.90
CA MET A 295 7.43 -1.93 15.84
C MET A 295 7.89 -1.51 14.43
N ILE A 296 8.26 -0.22 14.23
CA ILE A 296 8.87 0.23 12.96
C ILE A 296 10.17 -0.55 12.68
N ILE A 297 11.06 -0.62 13.67
CA ILE A 297 12.35 -1.31 13.53
C ILE A 297 12.12 -2.78 13.19
N LEU A 298 11.21 -3.45 13.90
CA LEU A 298 10.86 -4.85 13.63
C LEU A 298 10.30 -5.02 12.21
N THR A 299 9.41 -4.13 11.77
CA THR A 299 8.84 -4.18 10.41
C THR A 299 9.92 -4.01 9.34
N LEU A 300 10.86 -3.07 9.54
CA LEU A 300 11.93 -2.82 8.58
C LEU A 300 13.00 -3.92 8.56
N THR A 301 13.35 -4.49 9.71
CA THR A 301 14.45 -5.45 9.81
C THR A 301 13.96 -6.88 9.73
N TRP A 302 13.12 -7.30 10.67
CA TRP A 302 12.69 -8.69 10.80
C TRP A 302 11.95 -9.20 9.58
N VAL A 303 11.00 -8.43 9.08
CA VAL A 303 10.15 -8.84 7.93
C VAL A 303 10.94 -8.86 6.63
N ASN A 304 11.98 -8.02 6.48
CA ASN A 304 12.80 -7.99 5.28
C ASN A 304 13.95 -9.02 5.31
N PHE A 305 14.53 -9.29 6.48
CA PHE A 305 15.70 -10.16 6.59
C PHE A 305 15.35 -11.59 7.01
N SER A 306 14.21 -11.81 7.68
CA SER A 306 13.78 -13.16 8.00
C SER A 306 13.20 -13.81 6.75
N ARG A 307 13.94 -14.72 6.14
CA ARG A 307 13.43 -15.60 5.07
C ARG A 307 12.32 -16.56 5.54
N ILE A 308 11.86 -16.42 6.78
CA ILE A 308 10.83 -17.25 7.43
C ILE A 308 9.45 -16.93 6.84
N PHE A 309 9.19 -15.67 6.48
CA PHE A 309 7.90 -15.24 5.97
C PHE A 309 7.98 -15.01 4.46
N LYS A 310 7.67 -16.04 3.68
CA LYS A 310 7.48 -15.89 2.22
C LYS A 310 6.12 -15.23 1.99
N GLY A 311 6.10 -14.12 1.27
CA GLY A 311 4.89 -13.39 0.90
C GLY A 311 5.04 -12.74 -0.47
N LEU A 312 3.98 -12.10 -0.95
CA LEU A 312 3.94 -11.41 -2.24
C LEU A 312 4.98 -10.27 -2.34
N HIS A 313 5.41 -9.74 -1.21
CA HIS A 313 6.46 -8.72 -1.12
C HIS A 313 7.88 -9.30 -0.98
N SER A 314 8.06 -10.61 -1.18
CA SER A 314 9.38 -11.26 -1.20
C SER A 314 9.94 -11.20 -2.62
N TYR A 315 10.65 -10.13 -2.95
CA TYR A 315 11.23 -9.91 -4.29
C TYR A 315 12.66 -10.46 -4.42
N VAL A 316 13.08 -11.37 -3.53
CA VAL A 316 14.43 -11.98 -3.50
C VAL A 316 14.35 -13.46 -3.85
#